data_2d46ac03fb2a9742f2f3ef36a399c147
#
_entry.id   2d46ac03fb2a9742f2f3ef36a399c147
#
_cell.length_a   1.000
_cell.length_b   1.000
_cell.length_c   1.000
_cell.angle_alpha   90.00
_cell.angle_beta   90.00
_cell.angle_gamma   90.00
#
_symmetry.space_group_name_H-M   'P 1'
#
loop_
_entity.id
_entity.type
_entity.pdbx_description
1 polymer ?
#
loop_
_entity_poly.entity_id
_entity_poly.type
_entity_poly.pdbx_seq_one_letter_code
_entity_poly.pdbx_strand_id
1 'polypeptide(L)'
;HNPVYTAETVASLDIISRGKLIFGVGLGYRDVEFDAFAVPKGKRVARFEEYLELVQKLWTDDSVTHSSETCTLNNIRMNVRPVQKPRPPIWLAANNDKAIKRAARMSDAWFVNPHSQLETIRRHMHIYNTELKDCGKTAPKELPIMKEIFCAKDKKSAVELAGSYLFGKYQDYAKWGQDKVMPENESFDQELEDLIKGRFILGSPEECYQELRPYWEEFGMNHLIIRTHWVGMPRDLSLGSMELISKELIPELRKVDAKPTL
;
A
#
# COMPACT_ATOMS: atom_id res chain seq x y z
N HIS A 1 16.58 -3.17 5.91
CA HIS A 1 16.75 -3.12 7.36
C HIS A 1 17.06 -4.51 7.92
N ASN A 2 17.80 -4.57 9.03
CA ASN A 2 18.09 -5.84 9.72
C ASN A 2 16.80 -6.45 10.30
N PRO A 3 16.54 -7.76 10.17
CA PRO A 3 15.27 -8.37 10.62
C PRO A 3 15.09 -8.33 12.13
N VAL A 4 16.16 -8.45 12.93
CA VAL A 4 16.06 -8.36 14.40
C VAL A 4 15.67 -6.95 14.81
N TYR A 5 16.39 -5.94 14.30
CA TYR A 5 16.06 -4.54 14.57
C TYR A 5 14.62 -4.18 14.15
N THR A 6 14.20 -4.67 12.98
CA THR A 6 12.82 -4.47 12.51
C THR A 6 11.81 -5.13 13.44
N ALA A 7 12.07 -6.37 13.85
CA ALA A 7 11.17 -7.11 14.74
C ALA A 7 11.03 -6.41 16.11
N GLU A 8 12.12 -5.95 16.72
CA GLU A 8 12.11 -5.21 17.99
C GLU A 8 11.37 -3.87 17.87
N THR A 9 11.66 -3.10 16.81
CA THR A 9 11.04 -1.80 16.58
C THR A 9 9.52 -1.95 16.40
N VAL A 10 9.09 -2.87 15.56
CA VAL A 10 7.66 -3.09 15.29
C VAL A 10 6.95 -3.64 16.53
N ALA A 11 7.56 -4.56 17.28
CA ALA A 11 7.00 -5.05 18.54
C ALA A 11 6.83 -3.94 19.57
N SER A 12 7.83 -3.06 19.70
CA SER A 12 7.76 -1.90 20.59
C SER A 12 6.63 -0.94 20.22
N LEU A 13 6.49 -0.66 18.90
CA LEU A 13 5.39 0.19 18.39
C LEU A 13 4.01 -0.46 18.62
N ASP A 14 3.92 -1.78 18.49
CA ASP A 14 2.68 -2.49 18.75
C ASP A 14 2.26 -2.41 20.21
N ILE A 15 3.22 -2.51 21.15
CA ILE A 15 2.98 -2.31 22.59
C ILE A 15 2.54 -0.87 22.87
N ILE A 16 3.27 0.13 22.35
CA ILE A 16 2.94 1.55 22.55
C ILE A 16 1.56 1.87 22.00
N SER A 17 1.20 1.34 20.83
CA SER A 17 -0.12 1.52 20.22
C SER A 17 -1.22 0.68 20.86
N ARG A 18 -0.90 -0.17 21.82
CA ARG A 18 -1.83 -1.12 22.46
C ARG A 18 -2.50 -2.05 21.45
N GLY A 19 -1.70 -2.63 20.54
CA GLY A 19 -2.17 -3.58 19.56
C GLY A 19 -2.95 -2.97 18.39
N LYS A 20 -2.66 -1.73 18.00
CA LYS A 20 -3.30 -1.04 16.88
C LYS A 20 -2.37 -0.91 15.65
N LEU A 21 -1.18 -1.50 15.72
CA LEU A 21 -0.20 -1.41 14.64
C LEU A 21 -0.58 -2.32 13.48
N ILE A 22 -0.43 -1.80 12.27
CA ILE A 22 -0.39 -2.55 11.03
C ILE A 22 1.01 -2.39 10.45
N PHE A 23 1.67 -3.51 10.14
CA PHE A 23 3.02 -3.50 9.58
C PHE A 23 2.96 -3.46 8.05
N GLY A 24 3.00 -2.26 7.48
CA GLY A 24 3.08 -2.05 6.04
C GLY A 24 4.49 -2.25 5.50
N VAL A 25 4.65 -3.10 4.48
CA VAL A 25 5.96 -3.43 3.90
C VAL A 25 5.98 -3.30 2.37
N GLY A 26 7.16 -3.01 1.83
CA GLY A 26 7.41 -2.91 0.39
C GLY A 26 8.89 -3.07 0.06
N LEU A 27 9.18 -3.44 -1.20
CA LEU A 27 10.55 -3.74 -1.67
C LEU A 27 11.45 -2.51 -1.84
N GLY A 28 10.85 -1.33 -2.03
CA GLY A 28 11.59 -0.16 -2.52
C GLY A 28 11.96 -0.28 -4.01
N TYR A 29 12.33 0.85 -4.62
CA TYR A 29 12.64 0.94 -6.06
C TYR A 29 13.75 1.94 -6.40
N ARG A 30 14.07 2.91 -5.54
CA ARG A 30 15.05 3.96 -5.81
C ARG A 30 16.48 3.46 -5.62
N ASP A 31 17.30 3.58 -6.67
CA ASP A 31 18.71 3.14 -6.64
C ASP A 31 19.51 3.86 -5.54
N VAL A 32 19.32 5.17 -5.43
CA VAL A 32 20.01 5.99 -4.42
C VAL A 32 19.80 5.51 -2.98
N GLU A 33 18.64 4.92 -2.68
CA GLU A 33 18.35 4.36 -1.34
C GLU A 33 19.06 3.03 -1.14
N PHE A 34 19.09 2.16 -2.15
CA PHE A 34 19.85 0.90 -2.09
C PHE A 34 21.34 1.15 -1.93
N ASP A 35 21.89 2.11 -2.66
CA ASP A 35 23.29 2.50 -2.57
C ASP A 35 23.62 3.08 -1.19
N ALA A 36 22.79 3.99 -0.67
CA ALA A 36 22.99 4.60 0.65
C ALA A 36 22.95 3.57 1.80
N PHE A 37 22.15 2.51 1.66
CA PHE A 37 22.09 1.41 2.63
C PHE A 37 23.06 0.26 2.33
N ALA A 38 23.92 0.39 1.31
CA ALA A 38 24.85 -0.64 0.85
C ALA A 38 24.16 -2.01 0.60
N VAL A 39 22.97 -1.99 0.01
CA VAL A 39 22.16 -3.18 -0.30
C VAL A 39 22.13 -3.42 -1.80
N PRO A 40 22.63 -4.57 -2.31
CA PRO A 40 22.53 -4.89 -3.73
C PRO A 40 21.09 -4.97 -4.20
N LYS A 41 20.66 -4.04 -5.08
CA LYS A 41 19.27 -3.99 -5.59
C LYS A 41 18.86 -5.29 -6.28
N GLY A 42 19.77 -5.98 -6.96
CA GLY A 42 19.50 -7.26 -7.64
C GLY A 42 19.04 -8.38 -6.70
N LYS A 43 19.48 -8.36 -5.43
CA LYS A 43 19.13 -9.36 -4.41
C LYS A 43 17.93 -8.95 -3.54
N ARG A 44 17.31 -7.80 -3.80
CA ARG A 44 16.27 -7.23 -2.93
C ARG A 44 15.06 -8.13 -2.69
N VAL A 45 14.65 -8.92 -3.70
CA VAL A 45 13.48 -9.80 -3.60
C VAL A 45 13.76 -10.93 -2.61
N ALA A 46 14.82 -11.71 -2.84
CA ALA A 46 15.19 -12.84 -1.98
C ALA A 46 15.44 -12.37 -0.53
N ARG A 47 16.17 -11.26 -0.37
CA ARG A 47 16.44 -10.67 0.95
C ARG A 47 15.15 -10.18 1.64
N PHE A 48 14.22 -9.62 0.90
CA PHE A 48 12.93 -9.17 1.46
C PHE A 48 12.11 -10.38 1.94
N GLU A 49 11.99 -11.42 1.14
CA GLU A 49 11.25 -12.63 1.48
C GLU A 49 11.86 -13.30 2.72
N GLU A 50 13.17 -13.52 2.73
CA GLU A 50 13.91 -14.05 3.88
C GLU A 50 13.69 -13.22 5.15
N TYR A 51 13.85 -11.89 5.05
CA TYR A 51 13.76 -11.03 6.22
C TYR A 51 12.33 -10.90 6.76
N LEU A 52 11.33 -10.93 5.88
CA LEU A 52 9.94 -10.92 6.32
C LEU A 52 9.57 -12.20 7.07
N GLU A 53 10.06 -13.35 6.61
CA GLU A 53 9.90 -14.63 7.33
C GLU A 53 10.61 -14.61 8.69
N LEU A 54 11.86 -14.11 8.74
CA LEU A 54 12.61 -14.00 9.99
C LEU A 54 11.93 -13.08 11.00
N VAL A 55 11.40 -11.93 10.55
CA VAL A 55 10.63 -11.02 11.40
C VAL A 55 9.41 -11.72 11.99
N GLN A 56 8.67 -12.48 11.19
CA GLN A 56 7.50 -13.24 11.68
C GLN A 56 7.91 -14.30 12.69
N LYS A 57 8.94 -15.11 12.42
CA LYS A 57 9.47 -16.12 13.35
C LYS A 57 9.95 -15.51 14.66
N LEU A 58 10.65 -14.37 14.60
CA LEU A 58 11.12 -13.65 15.80
C LEU A 58 9.94 -13.21 16.70
N TRP A 59 8.77 -12.94 16.15
CA TRP A 59 7.59 -12.59 16.95
C TRP A 59 6.85 -13.80 17.53
N THR A 60 6.90 -14.93 16.85
CA THR A 60 6.04 -16.11 17.17
C THR A 60 6.79 -17.25 17.84
N ASP A 61 8.04 -17.50 17.46
CA ASP A 61 8.81 -18.63 17.91
C ASP A 61 9.54 -18.33 19.23
N ASP A 62 9.83 -19.34 20.02
CA ASP A 62 10.57 -19.17 21.28
C ASP A 62 12.02 -18.76 21.03
N SER A 63 12.63 -19.29 19.97
CA SER A 63 13.95 -18.91 19.50
C SER A 63 14.10 -19.15 18.01
N VAL A 64 14.95 -18.38 17.38
CA VAL A 64 15.24 -18.45 15.94
C VAL A 64 16.72 -18.72 15.72
N THR A 65 17.01 -19.77 14.97
CA THR A 65 18.33 -20.07 14.42
C THR A 65 18.22 -20.05 12.89
N HIS A 66 19.08 -19.29 12.24
CA HIS A 66 19.10 -19.12 10.79
C HIS A 66 20.50 -18.81 10.31
N SER A 67 20.87 -19.30 9.13
CA SER A 67 22.16 -18.98 8.51
C SER A 67 21.99 -18.84 7.00
N SER A 68 22.34 -17.68 6.49
CA SER A 68 22.37 -17.35 5.06
C SER A 68 23.51 -16.41 4.73
N GLU A 69 23.64 -16.04 3.45
CA GLU A 69 24.59 -15.01 3.01
C GLU A 69 24.27 -13.63 3.63
N THR A 70 23.02 -13.35 3.95
CA THR A 70 22.55 -12.01 4.34
C THR A 70 22.25 -11.89 5.83
N CYS A 71 22.05 -12.99 6.55
CA CYS A 71 21.69 -12.97 7.96
C CYS A 71 22.08 -14.27 8.67
N THR A 72 22.72 -14.14 9.83
CA THR A 72 22.99 -15.26 10.73
C THR A 72 22.42 -14.96 12.11
N LEU A 73 21.54 -15.85 12.57
CA LEU A 73 20.93 -15.82 13.90
C LEU A 73 21.28 -17.13 14.60
N ASN A 74 21.74 -17.07 15.84
CA ASN A 74 22.06 -18.26 16.62
C ASN A 74 21.26 -18.25 17.92
N ASN A 75 20.18 -19.02 17.96
CA ASN A 75 19.28 -19.17 19.11
C ASN A 75 18.80 -17.80 19.67
N ILE A 76 18.44 -16.90 18.77
CA ILE A 76 17.96 -15.56 19.14
C ILE A 76 16.55 -15.67 19.72
N ARG A 77 16.37 -15.06 20.89
CA ARG A 77 15.08 -14.98 21.60
C ARG A 77 14.72 -13.51 21.75
N MET A 78 13.45 -13.19 21.42
CA MET A 78 12.94 -11.84 21.61
C MET A 78 12.31 -11.70 23.01
N ASN A 79 12.80 -10.76 23.80
CA ASN A 79 12.20 -10.40 25.08
C ASN A 79 10.98 -9.47 24.91
N VAL A 80 11.04 -8.60 23.90
CA VAL A 80 9.94 -7.68 23.55
C VAL A 80 9.16 -8.29 22.40
N ARG A 81 7.91 -8.71 22.65
CA ARG A 81 7.03 -9.31 21.64
C ARG A 81 5.78 -8.46 21.44
N PRO A 82 5.17 -8.50 20.24
CA PRO A 82 3.92 -7.80 19.99
C PRO A 82 2.81 -8.23 20.94
N VAL A 83 1.91 -7.30 21.29
CA VAL A 83 0.69 -7.59 22.05
C VAL A 83 -0.37 -8.27 21.19
N GLN A 84 -0.41 -7.97 19.88
CA GLN A 84 -1.26 -8.66 18.92
C GLN A 84 -0.86 -10.11 18.75
N LYS A 85 -1.84 -11.01 18.64
CA LYS A 85 -1.61 -12.45 18.47
C LYS A 85 -2.24 -12.97 17.18
N PRO A 86 -1.52 -13.81 16.42
CA PRO A 86 -0.13 -14.28 16.68
C PRO A 86 0.92 -13.17 16.50
N ARG A 87 0.63 -12.09 15.76
CA ARG A 87 1.49 -10.96 15.43
C ARG A 87 0.67 -9.79 14.86
N PRO A 88 1.24 -8.58 14.70
CA PRO A 88 0.60 -7.49 13.95
C PRO A 88 0.26 -7.91 12.51
N PRO A 89 -0.86 -7.43 11.94
CA PRO A 89 -1.18 -7.64 10.55
C PRO A 89 -0.09 -7.07 9.63
N ILE A 90 0.24 -7.82 8.57
CA ILE A 90 1.21 -7.43 7.55
C ILE A 90 0.48 -7.07 6.27
N TRP A 91 0.64 -5.82 5.81
CA TRP A 91 0.16 -5.38 4.51
C TRP A 91 1.33 -5.21 3.54
N LEU A 92 1.31 -5.87 2.39
CA LEU A 92 2.39 -5.85 1.43
C LEU A 92 1.99 -5.08 0.17
N ALA A 93 2.74 -4.02 -0.14
CA ALA A 93 2.54 -3.22 -1.35
C ALA A 93 3.12 -3.94 -2.58
N ALA A 94 2.33 -4.02 -3.66
CA ALA A 94 2.72 -4.69 -4.88
C ALA A 94 2.07 -4.03 -6.12
N ASN A 95 2.82 -4.00 -7.26
CA ASN A 95 2.42 -3.30 -8.50
C ASN A 95 2.55 -4.15 -9.77
N ASN A 96 3.03 -5.38 -9.68
CA ASN A 96 3.15 -6.28 -10.83
C ASN A 96 2.82 -7.71 -10.44
N ASP A 97 2.59 -8.56 -11.42
CA ASP A 97 2.08 -9.91 -11.24
C ASP A 97 2.87 -10.75 -10.22
N LYS A 98 4.21 -10.73 -10.31
CA LYS A 98 5.08 -11.49 -9.38
C LYS A 98 4.99 -10.96 -7.95
N ALA A 99 4.90 -9.64 -7.81
CA ALA A 99 4.77 -9.00 -6.51
C ALA A 99 3.36 -9.22 -5.90
N ILE A 100 2.31 -9.20 -6.72
CA ILE A 100 0.93 -9.50 -6.31
C ILE A 100 0.84 -10.94 -5.77
N LYS A 101 1.40 -11.92 -6.49
CA LYS A 101 1.50 -13.31 -6.03
C LYS A 101 2.25 -13.42 -4.71
N ARG A 102 3.36 -12.69 -4.56
CA ARG A 102 4.10 -12.62 -3.30
C ARG A 102 3.24 -12.07 -2.16
N ALA A 103 2.47 -11.00 -2.41
CA ALA A 103 1.57 -10.44 -1.40
C ALA A 103 0.54 -11.47 -0.94
N ALA A 104 -0.07 -12.22 -1.85
CA ALA A 104 -0.98 -13.29 -1.51
C ALA A 104 -0.33 -14.36 -0.61
N ARG A 105 0.91 -14.78 -0.93
CA ARG A 105 1.60 -15.82 -0.15
C ARG A 105 2.06 -15.35 1.23
N MET A 106 2.66 -14.15 1.33
CA MET A 106 3.49 -13.76 2.47
C MET A 106 2.87 -12.74 3.42
N SER A 107 1.71 -12.18 3.08
CA SER A 107 1.07 -11.16 3.91
C SER A 107 -0.38 -11.51 4.28
N ASP A 108 -0.97 -10.69 5.15
CA ASP A 108 -2.38 -10.80 5.52
C ASP A 108 -3.27 -10.05 4.53
N ALA A 109 -2.73 -9.01 3.87
CA ALA A 109 -3.43 -8.28 2.83
C ALA A 109 -2.46 -7.68 1.79
N TRP A 110 -2.91 -7.65 0.55
CA TRP A 110 -2.28 -6.82 -0.48
C TRP A 110 -2.68 -5.36 -0.27
N PHE A 111 -1.70 -4.49 -0.02
CA PHE A 111 -1.90 -3.05 -0.01
C PHE A 111 -1.93 -2.52 -1.44
N VAL A 112 -3.12 -2.16 -1.91
CA VAL A 112 -3.32 -1.59 -3.25
C VAL A 112 -2.92 -0.12 -3.21
N ASN A 113 -1.78 0.20 -3.80
CA ASN A 113 -1.30 1.58 -3.84
C ASN A 113 -1.99 2.41 -4.94
N PRO A 114 -1.85 3.76 -4.92
CA PRO A 114 -2.65 4.65 -5.77
C PRO A 114 -2.20 4.72 -7.24
N HIS A 115 -1.17 3.96 -7.63
CA HIS A 115 -0.49 4.17 -8.91
C HIS A 115 -1.25 3.61 -10.12
N SER A 116 -1.97 2.50 -9.92
CA SER A 116 -2.64 1.77 -11.00
C SER A 116 -4.02 2.34 -11.32
N GLN A 117 -4.37 2.26 -12.59
CA GLN A 117 -5.74 2.48 -13.08
C GLN A 117 -6.67 1.37 -12.56
N LEU A 118 -7.96 1.65 -12.53
CA LEU A 118 -8.97 0.70 -12.06
C LEU A 118 -8.93 -0.63 -12.84
N GLU A 119 -8.72 -0.57 -14.15
CA GLU A 119 -8.64 -1.77 -15.01
C GLU A 119 -7.45 -2.66 -14.65
N THR A 120 -6.29 -2.05 -14.39
CA THR A 120 -5.12 -2.78 -13.90
C THR A 120 -5.38 -3.43 -12.55
N ILE A 121 -6.09 -2.73 -11.65
CA ILE A 121 -6.47 -3.30 -10.35
C ILE A 121 -7.40 -4.49 -10.51
N ARG A 122 -8.38 -4.46 -11.44
CA ARG A 122 -9.25 -5.62 -11.74
C ARG A 122 -8.44 -6.85 -12.14
N ARG A 123 -7.49 -6.69 -13.07
CA ARG A 123 -6.60 -7.76 -13.49
C ARG A 123 -5.74 -8.29 -12.32
N HIS A 124 -5.20 -7.40 -11.52
CA HIS A 124 -4.39 -7.77 -10.37
C HIS A 124 -5.21 -8.45 -9.26
N MET A 125 -6.46 -8.05 -9.03
CA MET A 125 -7.34 -8.74 -8.09
C MET A 125 -7.62 -10.18 -8.51
N HIS A 126 -7.79 -10.44 -9.81
CA HIS A 126 -7.91 -11.81 -10.30
C HIS A 126 -6.64 -12.64 -10.00
N ILE A 127 -5.44 -12.08 -10.25
CA ILE A 127 -4.17 -12.75 -9.93
C ILE A 127 -4.03 -12.99 -8.43
N TYR A 128 -4.36 -12.00 -7.60
CA TYR A 128 -4.31 -12.08 -6.15
C TYR A 128 -5.22 -13.18 -5.60
N ASN A 129 -6.49 -13.18 -6.02
CA ASN A 129 -7.47 -14.17 -5.57
C ASN A 129 -7.14 -15.58 -6.04
N THR A 130 -6.63 -15.74 -7.27
CA THR A 130 -6.14 -17.03 -7.77
C THR A 130 -5.01 -17.56 -6.89
N GLU A 131 -3.99 -16.74 -6.61
CA GLU A 131 -2.86 -17.15 -5.80
C GLU A 131 -3.24 -17.45 -4.33
N LEU A 132 -4.22 -16.73 -3.76
CA LEU A 132 -4.76 -17.04 -2.44
C LEU A 132 -5.38 -18.46 -2.43
N LYS A 133 -6.18 -18.79 -3.44
CA LYS A 133 -6.77 -20.16 -3.58
C LYS A 133 -5.70 -21.22 -3.75
N ASP A 134 -4.70 -20.98 -4.60
CA ASP A 134 -3.59 -21.91 -4.84
C ASP A 134 -2.78 -22.18 -3.57
N CYS A 135 -2.68 -21.17 -2.67
CA CYS A 135 -2.04 -21.30 -1.36
C CYS A 135 -2.96 -21.84 -0.25
N GLY A 136 -4.22 -22.15 -0.54
CA GLY A 136 -5.20 -22.58 0.46
C GLY A 136 -5.59 -21.49 1.47
N LYS A 137 -5.42 -20.22 1.12
CA LYS A 137 -5.80 -19.08 1.97
C LYS A 137 -7.23 -18.63 1.68
N THR A 138 -7.88 -18.09 2.70
CA THR A 138 -9.18 -17.43 2.58
C THR A 138 -9.03 -15.98 2.14
N ALA A 139 -10.14 -15.31 1.80
CA ALA A 139 -10.15 -13.87 1.58
C ALA A 139 -9.55 -13.12 2.78
N PRO A 140 -8.81 -12.03 2.56
CA PRO A 140 -8.28 -11.22 3.64
C PRO A 140 -9.41 -10.60 4.46
N LYS A 141 -9.18 -10.32 5.75
CA LYS A 141 -10.15 -9.59 6.58
C LYS A 141 -10.31 -8.14 6.11
N GLU A 142 -9.23 -7.57 5.64
CA GLU A 142 -9.16 -6.19 5.16
C GLU A 142 -8.51 -6.17 3.78
N LEU A 143 -9.10 -5.38 2.87
CA LEU A 143 -8.50 -5.04 1.59
C LEU A 143 -8.22 -3.54 1.58
N PRO A 144 -6.98 -3.13 1.94
CA PRO A 144 -6.59 -1.73 1.98
C PRO A 144 -6.30 -1.21 0.57
N ILE A 145 -7.00 -0.16 0.19
CA ILE A 145 -6.75 0.58 -1.06
C ILE A 145 -6.40 2.02 -0.74
N MET A 146 -5.29 2.50 -1.27
CA MET A 146 -4.90 3.90 -1.20
C MET A 146 -5.28 4.61 -2.50
N LYS A 147 -5.89 5.80 -2.38
CA LYS A 147 -6.19 6.68 -3.53
C LYS A 147 -5.75 8.11 -3.27
N GLU A 148 -5.37 8.76 -4.36
CA GLU A 148 -5.19 10.21 -4.43
C GLU A 148 -6.58 10.81 -4.59
N ILE A 149 -7.08 11.52 -3.57
CA ILE A 149 -8.45 12.07 -3.56
C ILE A 149 -8.39 13.57 -3.30
N PHE A 150 -9.11 14.35 -4.08
CA PHE A 150 -9.29 15.77 -3.82
C PHE A 150 -10.75 16.17 -4.11
N CYS A 151 -11.46 16.61 -3.08
CA CYS A 151 -12.80 17.13 -3.21
C CYS A 151 -12.81 18.64 -3.39
N ALA A 152 -13.62 19.11 -4.32
CA ALA A 152 -13.93 20.49 -4.57
C ALA A 152 -15.42 20.65 -4.90
N LYS A 153 -15.85 21.78 -5.47
CA LYS A 153 -17.25 22.01 -5.88
C LYS A 153 -17.70 21.00 -6.94
N ASP A 154 -16.83 20.69 -7.89
CA ASP A 154 -17.05 19.80 -9.03
C ASP A 154 -15.72 19.28 -9.55
N LYS A 155 -15.75 18.33 -10.50
CA LYS A 155 -14.54 17.73 -11.10
C LYS A 155 -13.64 18.77 -11.77
N LYS A 156 -14.21 19.73 -12.47
CA LYS A 156 -13.43 20.79 -13.12
C LYS A 156 -12.63 21.60 -12.10
N SER A 157 -13.30 22.07 -11.06
CA SER A 157 -12.65 22.82 -9.97
C SER A 157 -11.59 21.96 -9.24
N ALA A 158 -11.84 20.68 -9.02
CA ALA A 158 -10.88 19.78 -8.39
C ALA A 158 -9.61 19.60 -9.24
N VAL A 159 -9.74 19.47 -10.55
CA VAL A 159 -8.62 19.38 -11.48
C VAL A 159 -7.85 20.71 -11.55
N GLU A 160 -8.54 21.85 -11.62
CA GLU A 160 -7.91 23.17 -11.62
C GLU A 160 -7.09 23.46 -10.35
N LEU A 161 -7.61 23.03 -9.18
CA LEU A 161 -6.96 23.27 -7.88
C LEU A 161 -5.83 22.29 -7.55
N ALA A 162 -5.98 21.02 -7.92
CA ALA A 162 -5.08 19.95 -7.49
C ALA A 162 -4.25 19.32 -8.61
N GLY A 163 -4.68 19.43 -9.86
CA GLY A 163 -4.13 18.68 -10.99
C GLY A 163 -2.64 18.90 -11.20
N SER A 164 -2.17 20.17 -11.15
CA SER A 164 -0.75 20.48 -11.36
C SER A 164 0.17 19.86 -10.30
N TYR A 165 -0.26 19.80 -9.03
CA TYR A 165 0.51 19.19 -7.94
C TYR A 165 0.57 17.66 -8.06
N LEU A 166 -0.56 17.04 -8.44
CA LEU A 166 -0.61 15.61 -8.77
C LEU A 166 0.30 15.27 -9.94
N PHE A 167 0.21 16.04 -11.02
CA PHE A 167 1.03 15.88 -12.20
C PHE A 167 2.52 15.95 -11.86
N GLY A 168 2.96 17.01 -11.17
CA GLY A 168 4.35 17.17 -10.75
C GLY A 168 4.88 15.99 -9.94
N LYS A 169 4.08 15.48 -9.00
CA LYS A 169 4.43 14.27 -8.23
C LYS A 169 4.65 13.04 -9.13
N TYR A 170 3.77 12.81 -10.09
CA TYR A 170 3.87 11.62 -10.96
C TYR A 170 4.98 11.76 -12.00
N GLN A 171 5.30 12.97 -12.44
CA GLN A 171 6.51 13.25 -13.22
C GLN A 171 7.78 12.91 -12.42
N ASP A 172 7.84 13.24 -11.14
CA ASP A 172 8.97 12.84 -10.31
C ASP A 172 9.03 11.32 -10.10
N TYR A 173 7.90 10.65 -9.97
CA TYR A 173 7.85 9.18 -9.91
C TYR A 173 8.37 8.53 -11.21
N ALA A 174 8.05 9.08 -12.38
CA ALA A 174 8.59 8.64 -13.67
C ALA A 174 10.12 8.80 -13.71
N LYS A 175 10.64 9.99 -13.30
CA LYS A 175 12.09 10.23 -13.20
C LYS A 175 12.79 9.25 -12.26
N TRP A 176 12.15 8.82 -11.18
CA TRP A 176 12.70 7.83 -10.24
C TRP A 176 12.49 6.38 -10.68
N GLY A 177 11.85 6.15 -11.84
CA GLY A 177 11.62 4.83 -12.40
C GLY A 177 10.56 4.00 -11.68
N GLN A 178 9.60 4.66 -11.01
CA GLN A 178 8.49 3.97 -10.35
C GLN A 178 7.56 3.30 -11.37
N ASP A 179 7.37 3.88 -12.54
CA ASP A 179 6.60 3.33 -13.65
C ASP A 179 7.22 2.05 -14.24
N LYS A 180 8.55 1.92 -14.21
CA LYS A 180 9.27 0.73 -14.72
C LYS A 180 8.96 -0.56 -13.95
N VAL A 181 8.38 -0.47 -12.77
CA VAL A 181 7.93 -1.63 -11.97
C VAL A 181 6.43 -1.88 -12.08
N MET A 182 5.73 -1.07 -12.88
CA MET A 182 4.32 -1.22 -13.21
C MET A 182 4.14 -2.13 -14.45
N PRO A 183 2.91 -2.62 -14.72
CA PRO A 183 2.60 -3.26 -16.00
C PRO A 183 2.85 -2.35 -17.20
N GLU A 184 3.17 -2.93 -18.35
CA GLU A 184 3.54 -2.19 -19.59
C GLU A 184 2.47 -1.20 -20.08
N ASN A 185 1.20 -1.43 -19.75
CA ASN A 185 0.09 -0.53 -20.07
C ASN A 185 -0.03 0.68 -19.13
N GLU A 186 0.77 0.73 -18.08
CA GLU A 186 0.78 1.82 -17.10
C GLU A 186 2.01 2.70 -17.31
N SER A 187 1.80 3.97 -17.62
CA SER A 187 2.85 4.99 -17.72
C SER A 187 2.48 6.20 -16.88
N PHE A 188 3.49 6.90 -16.38
CA PHE A 188 3.33 8.21 -15.73
C PHE A 188 3.78 9.35 -16.66
N ASP A 189 4.44 9.02 -17.77
CA ASP A 189 4.84 9.96 -18.81
C ASP A 189 3.67 10.18 -19.78
N GLN A 190 2.66 10.89 -19.33
CA GLN A 190 1.41 11.16 -20.04
C GLN A 190 0.96 12.60 -19.73
N GLU A 191 0.07 13.14 -20.54
CA GLU A 191 -0.59 14.41 -20.22
C GLU A 191 -1.50 14.26 -19.00
N LEU A 192 -1.75 15.37 -18.29
CA LEU A 192 -2.53 15.36 -17.05
C LEU A 192 -3.91 14.73 -17.22
N GLU A 193 -4.60 15.02 -18.32
CA GLU A 193 -5.96 14.52 -18.57
C GLU A 193 -6.00 12.99 -18.68
N ASP A 194 -4.99 12.38 -19.31
CA ASP A 194 -4.88 10.93 -19.44
C ASP A 194 -4.36 10.29 -18.15
N LEU A 195 -3.46 10.95 -17.45
CA LEU A 195 -2.94 10.50 -16.17
C LEU A 195 -4.03 10.39 -15.10
N ILE A 196 -5.03 11.29 -15.12
CA ILE A 196 -6.15 11.31 -14.15
C ILE A 196 -7.08 10.11 -14.36
N LYS A 197 -7.34 9.70 -15.61
CA LYS A 197 -8.37 8.71 -15.95
C LYS A 197 -8.16 7.38 -15.20
N GLY A 198 -9.18 6.98 -14.41
CA GLY A 198 -9.20 5.71 -13.67
C GLY A 198 -8.12 5.57 -12.59
N ARG A 199 -7.35 6.62 -12.32
CA ARG A 199 -6.25 6.60 -11.35
C ARG A 199 -6.54 7.50 -10.15
N PHE A 200 -6.91 8.76 -10.37
CA PHE A 200 -7.19 9.74 -9.31
C PHE A 200 -8.68 9.96 -9.14
N ILE A 201 -9.09 10.25 -7.92
CA ILE A 201 -10.47 10.54 -7.55
C ILE A 201 -10.58 12.04 -7.30
N LEU A 202 -11.08 12.77 -8.29
CA LEU A 202 -11.16 14.23 -8.26
C LEU A 202 -12.58 14.68 -8.60
N GLY A 203 -13.22 15.50 -7.73
CA GLY A 203 -14.56 15.95 -8.00
C GLY A 203 -15.29 16.53 -6.79
N SER A 204 -16.61 16.68 -6.90
CA SER A 204 -17.46 16.88 -5.73
C SER A 204 -17.44 15.64 -4.83
N PRO A 205 -17.89 15.72 -3.58
CA PRO A 205 -18.03 14.54 -2.73
C PRO A 205 -18.87 13.43 -3.37
N GLU A 206 -19.95 13.77 -4.06
CA GLU A 206 -20.78 12.79 -4.78
C GLU A 206 -20.04 12.16 -5.96
N GLU A 207 -19.37 12.95 -6.80
CA GLU A 207 -18.56 12.43 -7.91
C GLU A 207 -17.44 11.52 -7.38
N CYS A 208 -16.76 11.88 -6.29
CA CYS A 208 -15.75 11.05 -5.64
C CYS A 208 -16.34 9.74 -5.09
N TYR A 209 -17.54 9.78 -4.52
CA TYR A 209 -18.25 8.60 -4.05
C TYR A 209 -18.52 7.63 -5.21
N GLN A 210 -19.04 8.13 -6.33
CA GLN A 210 -19.34 7.31 -7.51
C GLN A 210 -18.04 6.73 -8.14
N GLU A 211 -16.96 7.49 -8.21
CA GLU A 211 -15.67 6.99 -8.71
C GLU A 211 -15.02 5.95 -7.78
N LEU A 212 -15.31 5.99 -6.48
CA LEU A 212 -14.84 5.00 -5.51
C LEU A 212 -15.68 3.71 -5.51
N ARG A 213 -16.93 3.78 -5.97
CA ARG A 213 -17.92 2.70 -5.90
C ARG A 213 -17.41 1.35 -6.42
N PRO A 214 -16.73 1.24 -7.60
CA PRO A 214 -16.22 -0.02 -8.09
C PRO A 214 -15.27 -0.74 -7.11
N TYR A 215 -14.53 0.00 -6.28
CA TYR A 215 -13.54 -0.58 -5.37
C TYR A 215 -14.18 -1.43 -4.27
N TRP A 216 -15.34 -1.06 -3.75
CA TRP A 216 -16.04 -1.88 -2.78
C TRP A 216 -17.05 -2.84 -3.40
N GLU A 217 -17.71 -2.49 -4.49
CA GLU A 217 -18.68 -3.39 -5.14
C GLU A 217 -18.01 -4.57 -5.85
N GLU A 218 -16.90 -4.32 -6.56
CA GLU A 218 -16.20 -5.36 -7.32
C GLU A 218 -15.19 -6.12 -6.48
N PHE A 219 -14.46 -5.43 -5.57
CA PHE A 219 -13.32 -6.00 -4.86
C PHE A 219 -13.55 -6.22 -3.38
N GLY A 220 -14.62 -5.66 -2.82
CA GLY A 220 -14.88 -5.70 -1.39
C GLY A 220 -13.92 -4.85 -0.57
N MET A 221 -13.35 -3.76 -1.14
CA MET A 221 -12.55 -2.81 -0.39
C MET A 221 -13.31 -2.35 0.86
N ASN A 222 -12.70 -2.52 2.01
CA ASN A 222 -13.26 -2.13 3.31
C ASN A 222 -12.30 -1.26 4.13
N HIS A 223 -11.15 -0.89 3.57
CA HIS A 223 -10.19 0.01 4.19
C HIS A 223 -9.64 1.00 3.16
N LEU A 224 -10.11 2.24 3.20
CA LEU A 224 -9.68 3.30 2.29
C LEU A 224 -8.65 4.19 2.96
N ILE A 225 -7.51 4.37 2.30
CA ILE A 225 -6.46 5.32 2.70
C ILE A 225 -6.45 6.47 1.70
N ILE A 226 -6.61 7.68 2.19
CA ILE A 226 -6.74 8.88 1.38
C ILE A 226 -5.48 9.72 1.47
N ARG A 227 -4.96 10.16 0.31
CA ARG A 227 -3.96 11.22 0.23
C ARG A 227 -4.58 12.44 -0.44
N THR A 228 -4.50 13.59 0.23
CA THR A 228 -5.14 14.86 -0.17
C THR A 228 -4.16 16.01 -0.28
N HIS A 229 -2.85 15.75 -0.12
CA HIS A 229 -1.82 16.79 -0.14
C HIS A 229 -0.60 16.34 -0.93
N TRP A 230 -0.04 17.22 -1.75
CA TRP A 230 1.12 16.97 -2.60
C TRP A 230 2.14 18.09 -2.46
N VAL A 231 3.39 17.81 -2.85
CA VAL A 231 4.50 18.76 -2.74
C VAL A 231 4.16 20.07 -3.44
N GLY A 232 4.37 21.18 -2.74
CA GLY A 232 4.10 22.53 -3.23
C GLY A 232 2.64 23.00 -3.13
N MET A 233 1.70 22.11 -2.78
CA MET A 233 0.30 22.49 -2.62
C MET A 233 0.10 23.40 -1.41
N PRO A 234 -0.61 24.55 -1.55
CA PRO A 234 -0.98 25.39 -0.42
C PRO A 234 -1.81 24.59 0.61
N ARG A 235 -1.48 24.77 1.88
CA ARG A 235 -2.15 24.09 2.99
C ARG A 235 -3.66 24.27 2.98
N ASP A 236 -4.13 25.48 2.68
CA ASP A 236 -5.56 25.81 2.74
C ASP A 236 -6.37 25.06 1.68
N LEU A 237 -5.79 24.77 0.50
CA LEU A 237 -6.43 23.92 -0.50
C LEU A 237 -6.64 22.50 0.03
N SER A 238 -5.61 21.93 0.65
CA SER A 238 -5.69 20.59 1.26
C SER A 238 -6.72 20.56 2.39
N LEU A 239 -6.73 21.56 3.27
CA LEU A 239 -7.69 21.67 4.36
C LEU A 239 -9.14 21.82 3.86
N GLY A 240 -9.37 22.63 2.82
CA GLY A 240 -10.69 22.77 2.20
C GLY A 240 -11.21 21.45 1.62
N SER A 241 -10.34 20.70 0.92
CA SER A 241 -10.69 19.38 0.42
C SER A 241 -10.96 18.38 1.56
N MET A 242 -10.12 18.36 2.61
CA MET A 242 -10.33 17.50 3.79
C MET A 242 -11.65 17.83 4.51
N GLU A 243 -12.05 19.07 4.54
CA GLU A 243 -13.33 19.49 5.14
C GLU A 243 -14.52 18.89 4.39
N LEU A 244 -14.53 18.99 3.03
CA LEU A 244 -15.56 18.36 2.19
C LEU A 244 -15.55 16.82 2.34
N ILE A 245 -14.37 16.20 2.31
CA ILE A 245 -14.21 14.76 2.52
C ILE A 245 -14.79 14.35 3.88
N SER A 246 -14.46 15.07 4.93
CA SER A 246 -14.89 14.77 6.30
C SER A 246 -16.39 14.94 6.50
N LYS A 247 -16.97 16.02 5.96
CA LYS A 247 -18.37 16.38 6.20
C LYS A 247 -19.35 15.64 5.27
N GLU A 248 -18.94 15.34 4.05
CA GLU A 248 -19.85 14.86 3.01
C GLU A 248 -19.49 13.47 2.49
N LEU A 249 -18.21 13.20 2.18
CA LEU A 249 -17.81 11.90 1.60
C LEU A 249 -17.73 10.79 2.66
N ILE A 250 -17.04 11.02 3.78
CA ILE A 250 -16.86 9.98 4.82
C ILE A 250 -18.17 9.48 5.40
N PRO A 251 -19.18 10.33 5.69
CA PRO A 251 -20.48 9.84 6.19
C PRO A 251 -21.17 8.86 5.23
N GLU A 252 -21.07 9.06 3.92
CA GLU A 252 -21.63 8.15 2.92
C GLU A 252 -20.80 6.85 2.83
N LEU A 253 -19.47 6.95 2.82
CA LEU A 253 -18.60 5.77 2.82
C LEU A 253 -18.81 4.88 4.05
N ARG A 254 -19.14 5.45 5.21
CA ARG A 254 -19.42 4.67 6.44
C ARG A 254 -20.71 3.84 6.37
N LYS A 255 -21.59 4.10 5.41
CA LYS A 255 -22.81 3.29 5.18
C LYS A 255 -22.51 2.04 4.35
N VAL A 256 -21.35 1.95 3.74
CA VAL A 256 -20.93 0.82 2.91
C VAL A 256 -20.49 -0.35 3.80
N ASP A 257 -21.16 -1.50 3.67
CA ASP A 257 -20.75 -2.78 4.29
C ASP A 257 -20.10 -3.67 3.22
N ALA A 258 -18.82 -3.43 2.97
CA ALA A 258 -18.03 -4.19 2.00
C ALA A 258 -17.18 -5.25 2.69
N LYS A 259 -17.05 -6.42 2.06
CA LYS A 259 -16.19 -7.52 2.54
C LYS A 259 -15.41 -8.11 1.37
N PRO A 260 -14.09 -8.28 1.53
CA PRO A 260 -13.29 -8.97 0.52
C PRO A 260 -13.81 -10.38 0.27
N THR A 261 -13.86 -10.75 -1.00
CA THR A 261 -14.26 -12.09 -1.46
C THR A 261 -13.17 -12.69 -2.33
N LEU A 262 -13.12 -14.04 -2.41
CA LEU A 262 -12.24 -14.77 -3.32
C LEU A 262 -12.88 -14.95 -4.69
#